data_cdb87ba5cba8a29f2d59b6624c22f1ae
#
_entry.id   cdb87ba5cba8a29f2d59b6624c22f1ae
#
_cell.length_a   1.000
_cell.length_b   1.000
_cell.length_c   1.000
_cell.angle_alpha   90.00
_cell.angle_beta   90.00
_cell.angle_gamma   90.00
#
_symmetry.space_group_name_H-M   'P 1'
#
loop_
_entity.id
_entity.type
_entity.pdbx_description
1 polymer ?
#
loop_
_entity_poly.entity_id
_entity_poly.type
_entity_poly.pdbx_seq_one_letter_code
_entity_poly.pdbx_strand_id
1 'polypeptide(L)'
;IAGTRLEPVVDEFRAELAQRALKVAPRFHLSTEWGVPFGTVVIGIPFYLAHPDLTALHGEQVGHIEGFNRTDILRYLRHEMGHVVNYAYKLYDREAWVKLFGSITQPYREEYRPQPFSRRFVRHLPGWYAQKHPDEDWSETFAVWMTPERDWRTDYAQLPTALAKLDYCARTLAGLGDPLVTATDLDEDVSGIHYSLAQYYETYSPDSEAGAAGLDGDLRAIFDDLKEVDDGSAHETRPAAELIRRHERQLMANVFRWTGHFPEKTRSLVRHLAKRAEVLKQVYAREAEDEAVVAVTTLVTSLAMNFVHRGAYFPEAPPPAAEAAEPPPKAVEPRIETPEESNEALPPAESRPPNEREELKRASR
;
A
#
# COMPACT_ATOMS: atom_id res chain seq x y z
N ILE A 1 -26.10 -8.15 -6.43
CA ILE A 1 -26.00 -6.74 -6.85
C ILE A 1 -27.37 -6.17 -7.13
N ALA A 2 -28.21 -6.88 -7.92
CA ALA A 2 -29.56 -6.43 -8.25
C ALA A 2 -30.41 -6.17 -6.98
N GLY A 3 -31.16 -5.08 -6.98
CA GLY A 3 -31.99 -4.65 -5.84
C GLY A 3 -31.20 -4.04 -4.67
N THR A 4 -29.88 -3.92 -4.76
CA THR A 4 -29.06 -3.27 -3.74
C THR A 4 -28.68 -1.84 -4.15
N ARG A 5 -28.13 -1.05 -3.22
CA ARG A 5 -27.58 0.28 -3.52
C ARG A 5 -26.41 0.28 -4.50
N LEU A 6 -25.83 -0.87 -4.78
CA LEU A 6 -24.74 -1.02 -5.74
C LEU A 6 -25.22 -1.04 -7.19
N GLU A 7 -26.47 -1.45 -7.44
CA GLU A 7 -27.00 -1.61 -8.80
C GLU A 7 -26.83 -0.35 -9.66
N PRO A 8 -27.29 0.86 -9.22
CA PRO A 8 -27.14 2.06 -10.03
C PRO A 8 -25.68 2.47 -10.28
N VAL A 9 -24.77 2.16 -9.35
CA VAL A 9 -23.33 2.47 -9.50
C VAL A 9 -22.68 1.52 -10.49
N VAL A 10 -23.06 0.24 -10.46
CA VAL A 10 -22.58 -0.77 -11.42
C VAL A 10 -23.10 -0.47 -12.83
N ASP A 11 -24.35 -0.01 -12.96
CA ASP A 11 -24.89 0.37 -14.27
C ASP A 11 -24.21 1.61 -14.85
N GLU A 12 -23.89 2.58 -14.01
CA GLU A 12 -23.06 3.73 -14.40
C GLU A 12 -21.67 3.27 -14.87
N PHE A 13 -21.03 2.38 -14.11
CA PHE A 13 -19.75 1.84 -14.50
C PHE A 13 -19.79 1.08 -15.83
N ARG A 14 -20.85 0.32 -16.10
CA ARG A 14 -21.09 -0.31 -17.40
C ARG A 14 -21.19 0.70 -18.54
N ALA A 15 -21.82 1.85 -18.29
CA ALA A 15 -21.90 2.93 -19.27
C ALA A 15 -20.50 3.55 -19.54
N GLU A 16 -19.64 3.70 -18.51
CA GLU A 16 -18.25 4.12 -18.69
C GLU A 16 -17.46 3.12 -19.55
N LEU A 17 -17.63 1.81 -19.31
CA LEU A 17 -16.98 0.76 -20.13
C LEU A 17 -17.40 0.85 -21.59
N ALA A 18 -18.69 1.03 -21.86
CA ALA A 18 -19.22 1.18 -23.21
C ALA A 18 -18.64 2.40 -23.94
N GLN A 19 -18.48 3.54 -23.25
CA GLN A 19 -17.84 4.73 -23.81
C GLN A 19 -16.37 4.50 -24.19
N ARG A 20 -15.66 3.65 -23.47
CA ARG A 20 -14.27 3.27 -23.76
C ARG A 20 -14.14 2.16 -24.80
N ALA A 21 -15.26 1.65 -25.34
CA ALA A 21 -15.32 0.58 -26.34
C ALA A 21 -14.53 -0.68 -25.95
N LEU A 22 -14.47 -0.99 -24.65
CA LEU A 22 -13.85 -2.21 -24.15
C LEU A 22 -14.74 -3.41 -24.49
N LYS A 23 -14.18 -4.44 -25.10
CA LYS A 23 -14.92 -5.62 -25.54
C LYS A 23 -15.13 -6.64 -24.41
N VAL A 24 -14.38 -6.56 -23.33
CA VAL A 24 -14.55 -7.42 -22.17
C VAL A 24 -15.60 -6.83 -21.22
N ALA A 25 -16.62 -7.62 -20.88
CA ALA A 25 -17.66 -7.25 -19.92
C ALA A 25 -17.45 -8.05 -18.63
N PRO A 26 -17.12 -7.39 -17.50
CA PRO A 26 -16.94 -8.09 -16.24
C PRO A 26 -18.28 -8.58 -15.67
N ARG A 27 -18.25 -9.73 -14.97
CA ARG A 27 -19.30 -10.18 -14.08
C ARG A 27 -19.05 -9.61 -12.68
N PHE A 28 -20.11 -9.26 -11.96
CA PHE A 28 -20.02 -8.73 -10.59
C PHE A 28 -20.68 -9.68 -9.60
N HIS A 29 -20.09 -9.83 -8.43
CA HIS A 29 -20.66 -10.57 -7.31
C HIS A 29 -20.32 -9.90 -5.98
N LEU A 30 -21.00 -10.29 -4.91
CA LEU A 30 -20.63 -9.87 -3.55
C LEU A 30 -19.52 -10.79 -3.03
N SER A 31 -18.51 -10.19 -2.42
CA SER A 31 -17.34 -10.85 -1.84
C SER A 31 -17.04 -10.29 -0.45
N THR A 32 -16.05 -10.81 0.23
CA THR A 32 -15.55 -10.27 1.50
C THR A 32 -14.70 -9.00 1.30
N GLU A 33 -14.10 -8.85 0.12
CA GLU A 33 -13.20 -7.76 -0.23
C GLU A 33 -13.32 -7.40 -1.72
N TRP A 34 -12.69 -6.29 -2.13
CA TRP A 34 -12.47 -5.99 -3.54
C TRP A 34 -11.46 -6.95 -4.14
N GLY A 35 -11.69 -7.40 -5.37
CA GLY A 35 -10.70 -8.21 -6.06
C GLY A 35 -11.23 -8.87 -7.32
N VAL A 36 -10.30 -9.39 -8.11
CA VAL A 36 -10.53 -10.17 -9.33
C VAL A 36 -9.73 -11.46 -9.20
N PRO A 37 -10.38 -12.63 -9.08
CA PRO A 37 -9.67 -13.90 -9.05
C PRO A 37 -8.80 -14.06 -10.31
N PHE A 38 -7.54 -14.44 -10.11
CA PHE A 38 -6.57 -14.51 -11.21
C PHE A 38 -7.08 -15.39 -12.36
N GLY A 39 -6.99 -14.87 -13.57
CA GLY A 39 -7.42 -15.58 -14.77
C GLY A 39 -8.94 -15.59 -15.01
N THR A 40 -9.70 -14.73 -14.31
CA THR A 40 -11.15 -14.56 -14.51
C THR A 40 -11.49 -13.14 -14.98
N VAL A 41 -12.76 -12.95 -15.37
CA VAL A 41 -13.34 -11.64 -15.70
C VAL A 41 -14.43 -11.26 -14.69
N VAL A 42 -14.21 -11.56 -13.43
CA VAL A 42 -15.20 -11.38 -12.36
C VAL A 42 -14.68 -10.39 -11.32
N ILE A 43 -15.50 -9.40 -10.98
CA ILE A 43 -15.18 -8.40 -9.94
C ILE A 43 -15.97 -8.72 -8.68
N GLY A 44 -15.26 -9.02 -7.59
CA GLY A 44 -15.79 -9.09 -6.24
C GLY A 44 -16.00 -7.70 -5.66
N ILE A 45 -17.18 -7.44 -5.10
CA ILE A 45 -17.52 -6.19 -4.41
C ILE A 45 -17.81 -6.54 -2.95
N PRO A 46 -17.20 -5.85 -1.96
CA PRO A 46 -17.43 -6.15 -0.56
C PRO A 46 -18.91 -6.15 -0.19
N PHE A 47 -19.35 -7.23 0.43
CA PHE A 47 -20.77 -7.46 0.76
C PHE A 47 -21.38 -6.35 1.64
N TYR A 48 -20.57 -5.77 2.53
CA TYR A 48 -21.01 -4.70 3.42
C TYR A 48 -21.40 -3.41 2.66
N LEU A 49 -20.98 -3.25 1.42
CA LEU A 49 -21.40 -2.13 0.57
C LEU A 49 -22.80 -2.30 0.01
N ALA A 50 -23.38 -3.49 0.04
CA ALA A 50 -24.70 -3.74 -0.51
C ALA A 50 -25.84 -3.17 0.35
N HIS A 51 -25.63 -2.94 1.65
CA HIS A 51 -26.65 -2.44 2.57
C HIS A 51 -26.09 -1.35 3.50
N PRO A 52 -26.85 -0.25 3.74
CA PRO A 52 -26.40 0.86 4.59
C PRO A 52 -25.98 0.44 5.99
N ASP A 53 -26.75 -0.46 6.65
CA ASP A 53 -26.47 -0.89 8.01
C ASP A 53 -25.19 -1.75 8.08
N LEU A 54 -24.94 -2.58 7.07
CA LEU A 54 -23.67 -3.33 6.98
C LEU A 54 -22.49 -2.39 6.75
N THR A 55 -22.66 -1.36 5.93
CA THR A 55 -21.62 -0.32 5.73
C THR A 55 -21.33 0.42 7.04
N ALA A 56 -22.39 0.79 7.80
CA ALA A 56 -22.23 1.44 9.09
C ALA A 56 -21.50 0.52 10.09
N LEU A 57 -21.93 -0.73 10.20
CA LEU A 57 -21.29 -1.74 11.06
C LEU A 57 -19.82 -1.92 10.69
N HIS A 58 -19.50 -2.09 9.41
CA HIS A 58 -18.10 -2.22 8.95
C HIS A 58 -17.27 -0.99 9.37
N GLY A 59 -17.82 0.21 9.17
CA GLY A 59 -17.16 1.46 9.58
C GLY A 59 -16.93 1.56 11.10
N GLU A 60 -17.81 1.00 11.92
CA GLU A 60 -17.63 0.92 13.39
C GLU A 60 -16.57 -0.10 13.78
N GLN A 61 -16.58 -1.28 13.18
CA GLN A 61 -15.67 -2.37 13.50
C GLN A 61 -14.25 -2.12 12.97
N VAL A 62 -14.13 -1.73 11.71
CA VAL A 62 -12.83 -1.59 11.02
C VAL A 62 -12.32 -0.13 11.01
N GLY A 63 -13.25 0.84 10.98
CA GLY A 63 -12.92 2.28 10.97
C GLY A 63 -12.59 2.83 9.59
N HIS A 64 -12.30 1.99 8.60
CA HIS A 64 -12.05 2.35 7.20
C HIS A 64 -13.07 1.63 6.30
N ILE A 65 -13.53 2.30 5.25
CA ILE A 65 -14.48 1.74 4.29
C ILE A 65 -13.97 2.03 2.89
N GLU A 66 -13.58 0.99 2.19
CA GLU A 66 -13.22 1.04 0.78
C GLU A 66 -14.49 1.03 -0.07
N GLY A 67 -14.77 2.16 -0.74
CA GLY A 67 -16.04 2.34 -1.44
C GLY A 67 -17.14 2.98 -0.58
N PHE A 68 -16.77 3.91 0.32
CA PHE A 68 -17.72 4.57 1.23
C PHE A 68 -18.91 5.26 0.53
N ASN A 69 -18.64 5.88 -0.60
CA ASN A 69 -19.65 6.59 -1.40
C ASN A 69 -19.57 6.20 -2.88
N ARG A 70 -20.57 6.67 -3.68
CA ARG A 70 -20.62 6.39 -5.13
C ARG A 70 -19.31 6.68 -5.86
N THR A 71 -18.69 7.82 -5.64
CA THR A 71 -17.45 8.21 -6.32
C THR A 71 -16.29 7.26 -5.94
N ASP A 72 -16.26 6.83 -4.70
CA ASP A 72 -15.25 5.92 -4.19
C ASP A 72 -15.48 4.49 -4.71
N ILE A 73 -16.73 4.01 -4.76
CA ILE A 73 -17.07 2.72 -5.40
C ILE A 73 -16.62 2.71 -6.86
N LEU A 74 -16.92 3.76 -7.64
CA LEU A 74 -16.46 3.85 -9.03
C LEU A 74 -14.93 3.86 -9.15
N ARG A 75 -14.23 4.43 -8.16
CA ARG A 75 -12.76 4.41 -8.13
C ARG A 75 -12.25 2.98 -8.01
N TYR A 76 -12.78 2.19 -7.08
CA TYR A 76 -12.41 0.78 -6.94
C TYR A 76 -12.82 -0.03 -8.17
N LEU A 77 -14.02 0.13 -8.69
CA LEU A 77 -14.46 -0.57 -9.91
C LEU A 77 -13.53 -0.33 -11.11
N ARG A 78 -13.00 0.89 -11.28
CA ARG A 78 -12.03 1.19 -12.34
C ARG A 78 -10.70 0.49 -12.08
N HIS A 79 -10.28 0.37 -10.83
CA HIS A 79 -9.08 -0.36 -10.45
C HIS A 79 -9.24 -1.86 -10.73
N GLU A 80 -10.31 -2.48 -10.25
CA GLU A 80 -10.58 -3.90 -10.48
C GLU A 80 -10.72 -4.23 -11.98
N MET A 81 -11.28 -3.31 -12.75
CA MET A 81 -11.34 -3.49 -14.20
C MET A 81 -9.95 -3.54 -14.84
N GLY A 82 -8.96 -2.91 -14.26
CA GLY A 82 -7.56 -3.04 -14.67
C GLY A 82 -7.09 -4.49 -14.60
N HIS A 83 -7.35 -5.19 -13.50
CA HIS A 83 -7.07 -6.62 -13.36
C HIS A 83 -7.84 -7.46 -14.38
N VAL A 84 -9.14 -7.22 -14.53
CA VAL A 84 -9.97 -7.91 -15.55
C VAL A 84 -9.35 -7.78 -16.93
N VAL A 85 -8.97 -6.58 -17.34
CA VAL A 85 -8.34 -6.36 -18.67
C VAL A 85 -6.98 -7.05 -18.76
N ASN A 86 -6.17 -6.98 -17.72
CA ASN A 86 -4.87 -7.66 -17.68
C ASN A 86 -5.03 -9.17 -17.92
N TYR A 87 -5.97 -9.80 -17.22
CA TYR A 87 -6.20 -11.25 -17.30
C TYR A 87 -6.92 -11.65 -18.61
N ALA A 88 -7.95 -10.90 -19.01
CA ALA A 88 -8.71 -11.18 -20.22
C ALA A 88 -7.84 -11.21 -21.47
N TYR A 89 -6.81 -10.39 -21.53
CA TYR A 89 -5.93 -10.26 -22.70
C TYR A 89 -4.51 -10.77 -22.45
N LYS A 90 -4.24 -11.35 -21.28
CA LYS A 90 -2.92 -11.84 -20.85
C LYS A 90 -1.82 -10.80 -21.11
N LEU A 91 -2.10 -9.54 -20.74
CA LEU A 91 -1.16 -8.45 -20.99
C LEU A 91 0.15 -8.64 -20.22
N TYR A 92 0.08 -9.25 -19.04
CA TYR A 92 1.21 -9.57 -18.17
C TYR A 92 2.26 -10.51 -18.81
N ASP A 93 1.91 -11.22 -19.89
CA ASP A 93 2.83 -12.07 -20.66
C ASP A 93 3.59 -11.27 -21.73
N ARG A 94 3.18 -10.03 -22.02
CA ARG A 94 3.81 -9.22 -23.07
C ARG A 94 5.12 -8.62 -22.58
N GLU A 95 6.20 -8.76 -23.35
CA GLU A 95 7.51 -8.21 -23.03
C GLU A 95 7.46 -6.71 -22.67
N ALA A 96 6.71 -5.91 -23.45
CA ALA A 96 6.56 -4.49 -23.22
C ALA A 96 5.86 -4.17 -21.88
N TRP A 97 4.89 -4.98 -21.46
CA TRP A 97 4.24 -4.87 -20.16
C TRP A 97 5.23 -5.20 -19.03
N VAL A 98 5.93 -6.33 -19.14
CA VAL A 98 6.93 -6.75 -18.14
C VAL A 98 8.04 -5.72 -17.97
N LYS A 99 8.47 -5.08 -19.05
CA LYS A 99 9.49 -4.02 -19.02
C LYS A 99 9.03 -2.78 -18.24
N LEU A 100 7.74 -2.44 -18.28
CA LEU A 100 7.19 -1.23 -17.63
C LEU A 100 6.77 -1.47 -16.19
N PHE A 101 6.16 -2.62 -15.92
CA PHE A 101 5.52 -2.92 -14.64
C PHE A 101 6.31 -3.93 -13.80
N GLY A 102 7.02 -4.86 -14.43
CA GLY A 102 7.71 -5.96 -13.77
C GLY A 102 7.05 -7.32 -14.04
N SER A 103 7.59 -8.39 -13.48
CA SER A 103 7.01 -9.73 -13.65
C SER A 103 5.79 -9.91 -12.77
N ILE A 104 4.70 -10.46 -13.35
CA ILE A 104 3.49 -10.85 -12.61
C ILE A 104 3.76 -11.95 -11.56
N THR A 105 4.86 -12.70 -11.71
CA THR A 105 5.25 -13.77 -10.77
C THR A 105 6.02 -13.27 -9.55
N GLN A 106 6.18 -11.97 -9.38
CA GLN A 106 6.72 -11.43 -8.13
C GLN A 106 5.82 -11.84 -6.96
N PRO A 107 6.40 -12.09 -5.77
CA PRO A 107 5.59 -12.42 -4.60
C PRO A 107 4.62 -11.26 -4.27
N TYR A 108 3.33 -11.58 -4.20
CA TYR A 108 2.33 -10.66 -3.69
C TYR A 108 2.47 -10.56 -2.17
N ARG A 109 2.74 -9.36 -1.66
CA ARG A 109 2.94 -9.14 -0.22
C ARG A 109 1.76 -8.35 0.32
N GLU A 110 1.09 -8.87 1.33
CA GLU A 110 0.04 -8.16 2.03
C GLU A 110 0.58 -6.87 2.67
N GLU A 111 1.70 -6.97 3.35
CA GLU A 111 2.39 -5.80 3.87
C GLU A 111 3.49 -5.34 2.91
N TYR A 112 3.41 -4.10 2.45
CA TYR A 112 4.45 -3.44 1.68
C TYR A 112 4.79 -2.08 2.31
N ARG A 113 5.99 -1.60 2.03
CA ARG A 113 6.45 -0.28 2.47
C ARG A 113 6.58 0.62 1.26
N PRO A 114 5.60 1.48 1.01
CA PRO A 114 5.66 2.38 -0.12
C PRO A 114 6.77 3.42 0.07
N GLN A 115 7.23 3.98 -1.04
CA GLN A 115 8.00 5.21 -1.09
C GLN A 115 7.05 6.37 -1.42
N PRO A 116 6.54 7.11 -0.43
CA PRO A 116 5.62 8.21 -0.66
C PRO A 116 6.21 9.23 -1.65
N PHE A 117 5.33 9.79 -2.49
CA PHE A 117 5.72 10.77 -3.52
C PHE A 117 6.67 10.23 -4.61
N SER A 118 6.81 8.90 -4.74
CA SER A 118 7.56 8.33 -5.85
C SER A 118 6.98 8.79 -7.20
N ARG A 119 7.86 9.30 -8.08
CA ARG A 119 7.49 9.84 -9.41
C ARG A 119 7.40 8.76 -10.49
N ARG A 120 7.61 7.50 -10.12
CA ARG A 120 7.67 6.36 -11.05
C ARG A 120 6.31 5.68 -11.26
N PHE A 121 5.35 5.92 -10.38
CA PHE A 121 4.08 5.23 -10.33
C PHE A 121 2.91 6.15 -10.65
N VAL A 122 1.92 5.61 -11.33
CA VAL A 122 0.60 6.23 -11.47
C VAL A 122 -0.13 6.06 -10.14
N ARG A 123 -0.97 7.01 -9.79
CA ARG A 123 -1.69 7.00 -8.52
C ARG A 123 -3.19 7.18 -8.73
N HIS A 124 -3.96 6.21 -8.29
CA HIS A 124 -5.41 6.21 -8.36
C HIS A 124 -6.04 5.96 -6.98
N LEU A 125 -5.78 4.82 -6.36
CA LEU A 125 -6.19 4.52 -4.99
C LEU A 125 -5.30 5.23 -3.96
N PRO A 126 -5.79 5.42 -2.72
CA PRO A 126 -4.96 5.93 -1.64
C PRO A 126 -3.85 4.92 -1.27
N GLY A 127 -2.86 5.36 -0.47
CA GLY A 127 -1.85 4.47 0.10
C GLY A 127 -0.68 4.11 -0.81
N TRP A 128 -0.54 4.72 -1.99
CA TRP A 128 0.53 4.41 -2.96
C TRP A 128 0.46 2.99 -3.48
N TYR A 129 -0.75 2.49 -3.72
CA TYR A 129 -1.09 1.10 -3.95
C TYR A 129 -0.37 0.46 -5.14
N ALA A 130 -0.11 1.22 -6.20
CA ALA A 130 0.70 0.79 -7.35
C ALA A 130 2.08 0.19 -6.98
N GLN A 131 2.59 0.46 -5.79
CA GLN A 131 3.91 -0.04 -5.36
C GLN A 131 3.85 -1.42 -4.71
N LYS A 132 2.66 -1.97 -4.48
CA LYS A 132 2.46 -3.25 -3.84
C LYS A 132 2.91 -4.41 -4.74
N HIS A 133 2.51 -4.37 -6.02
CA HIS A 133 2.77 -5.43 -6.99
C HIS A 133 2.70 -4.90 -8.44
N PRO A 134 3.36 -5.52 -9.43
CA PRO A 134 3.24 -5.16 -10.86
C PRO A 134 1.80 -5.13 -11.38
N ASP A 135 0.94 -6.01 -10.92
CA ASP A 135 -0.47 -6.07 -11.28
C ASP A 135 -1.25 -4.86 -10.75
N GLU A 136 -0.94 -4.43 -9.52
CA GLU A 136 -1.50 -3.20 -8.94
C GLU A 136 -1.03 -1.95 -9.69
N ASP A 137 0.23 -1.91 -10.08
CA ASP A 137 0.77 -0.79 -10.88
C ASP A 137 0.08 -0.67 -12.25
N TRP A 138 -0.22 -1.80 -12.87
CA TRP A 138 -1.03 -1.81 -14.08
C TRP A 138 -2.46 -1.34 -13.80
N SER A 139 -3.13 -1.87 -12.77
CA SER A 139 -4.52 -1.55 -12.44
C SER A 139 -4.70 -0.08 -12.05
N GLU A 140 -3.77 0.50 -11.29
CA GLU A 140 -3.72 1.94 -11.00
C GLU A 140 -3.55 2.77 -12.29
N THR A 141 -2.67 2.31 -13.21
CA THR A 141 -2.44 2.97 -14.50
C THR A 141 -3.71 2.93 -15.36
N PHE A 142 -4.33 1.75 -15.46
CA PHE A 142 -5.57 1.56 -16.20
C PHE A 142 -6.71 2.43 -15.64
N ALA A 143 -6.86 2.45 -14.32
CA ALA A 143 -7.91 3.22 -13.65
C ALA A 143 -7.81 4.73 -13.90
N VAL A 144 -6.58 5.27 -13.90
CA VAL A 144 -6.35 6.68 -14.27
C VAL A 144 -6.70 6.93 -15.74
N TRP A 145 -6.27 6.05 -16.65
CA TRP A 145 -6.61 6.15 -18.08
C TRP A 145 -8.13 6.08 -18.32
N MET A 146 -8.82 5.22 -17.56
CA MET A 146 -10.26 5.01 -17.69
C MET A 146 -11.09 6.15 -17.11
N THR A 147 -10.59 6.87 -16.11
CA THR A 147 -11.33 7.93 -15.41
C THR A 147 -11.87 8.97 -16.42
N PRO A 148 -13.19 9.23 -16.46
CA PRO A 148 -13.78 10.21 -17.37
C PRO A 148 -13.19 11.60 -17.13
N GLU A 149 -13.12 12.41 -18.21
CA GLU A 149 -12.73 13.83 -18.18
C GLU A 149 -11.36 14.14 -17.59
N ARG A 150 -10.56 13.11 -17.27
CA ARG A 150 -9.23 13.30 -16.72
C ARG A 150 -8.20 13.50 -17.83
N ASP A 151 -7.55 14.67 -17.83
CA ASP A 151 -6.39 14.94 -18.70
C ASP A 151 -5.10 14.40 -18.06
N TRP A 152 -4.98 13.08 -18.05
CA TRP A 152 -3.81 12.42 -17.48
C TRP A 152 -2.50 12.78 -18.20
N ARG A 153 -2.53 13.23 -19.46
CA ARG A 153 -1.33 13.68 -20.16
C ARG A 153 -0.75 14.94 -19.54
N THR A 154 -1.61 15.88 -19.21
CA THR A 154 -1.20 17.09 -18.51
C THR A 154 -0.81 16.79 -17.06
N ASP A 155 -1.61 15.98 -16.34
CA ASP A 155 -1.32 15.61 -14.94
C ASP A 155 0.05 14.94 -14.77
N TYR A 156 0.44 14.09 -15.72
CA TYR A 156 1.67 13.30 -15.65
C TYR A 156 2.81 13.80 -16.56
N ALA A 157 2.67 14.98 -17.18
CA ALA A 157 3.65 15.54 -18.11
C ALA A 157 5.08 15.62 -17.55
N GLN A 158 5.20 15.89 -16.24
CA GLN A 158 6.49 16.01 -15.53
C GLN A 158 6.96 14.69 -14.88
N LEU A 159 6.28 13.57 -15.15
CA LEU A 159 6.51 12.26 -14.56
C LEU A 159 6.77 11.21 -15.65
N PRO A 160 7.93 11.23 -16.34
CA PRO A 160 8.14 10.50 -17.59
C PRO A 160 7.93 8.99 -17.47
N THR A 161 8.29 8.37 -16.33
CA THR A 161 8.09 6.93 -16.13
C THR A 161 6.59 6.59 -16.00
N ALA A 162 5.85 7.36 -15.20
CA ALA A 162 4.40 7.16 -15.05
C ALA A 162 3.65 7.48 -16.35
N LEU A 163 4.04 8.54 -17.06
CA LEU A 163 3.48 8.90 -18.35
C LEU A 163 3.70 7.79 -19.40
N ALA A 164 4.88 7.17 -19.43
CA ALA A 164 5.16 6.06 -20.35
C ALA A 164 4.25 4.86 -20.12
N LYS A 165 3.86 4.58 -18.85
CA LYS A 165 2.88 3.54 -18.50
C LYS A 165 1.49 3.88 -19.00
N LEU A 166 1.04 5.12 -18.82
CA LEU A 166 -0.26 5.60 -19.32
C LEU A 166 -0.31 5.60 -20.86
N ASP A 167 0.74 6.01 -21.53
CA ASP A 167 0.84 5.94 -22.98
C ASP A 167 0.84 4.49 -23.50
N TYR A 168 1.52 3.59 -22.79
CA TYR A 168 1.47 2.16 -23.09
C TYR A 168 0.03 1.62 -22.92
N CYS A 169 -0.63 1.94 -21.83
CA CYS A 169 -2.02 1.57 -21.56
C CYS A 169 -2.92 2.04 -22.73
N ALA A 170 -2.90 3.33 -23.07
CA ALA A 170 -3.73 3.91 -24.13
C ALA A 170 -3.51 3.23 -25.49
N ARG A 171 -2.24 3.04 -25.89
CA ARG A 171 -1.92 2.37 -27.18
C ARG A 171 -2.33 0.91 -27.19
N THR A 172 -2.11 0.20 -26.10
CA THR A 172 -2.45 -1.23 -26.00
C THR A 172 -3.95 -1.43 -26.11
N LEU A 173 -4.74 -0.63 -25.36
CA LEU A 173 -6.20 -0.76 -25.35
C LEU A 173 -6.85 -0.40 -26.68
N ALA A 174 -6.31 0.57 -27.41
CA ALA A 174 -6.79 0.93 -28.76
C ALA A 174 -6.64 -0.20 -29.79
N GLY A 175 -5.73 -1.15 -29.57
CA GLY A 175 -5.47 -2.27 -30.47
C GLY A 175 -6.01 -3.62 -30.02
N LEU A 176 -6.80 -3.69 -28.93
CA LEU A 176 -7.32 -4.95 -28.43
C LEU A 176 -8.43 -5.52 -29.32
N GLY A 177 -8.28 -6.80 -29.66
CA GLY A 177 -9.30 -7.62 -30.30
C GLY A 177 -10.33 -8.17 -29.30
N ASP A 178 -10.76 -9.40 -29.55
CA ASP A 178 -11.64 -10.12 -28.61
C ASP A 178 -10.80 -10.67 -27.43
N PRO A 179 -11.41 -10.78 -26.24
CA PRO A 179 -10.69 -11.28 -25.06
C PRO A 179 -10.30 -12.76 -25.24
N LEU A 180 -9.11 -13.10 -24.71
CA LEU A 180 -8.58 -14.46 -24.73
C LEU A 180 -9.14 -15.32 -23.58
N VAL A 181 -9.48 -14.66 -22.47
CA VAL A 181 -10.06 -15.29 -21.29
C VAL A 181 -11.41 -14.66 -21.00
N THR A 182 -12.42 -15.49 -20.81
CA THR A 182 -13.80 -15.11 -20.46
C THR A 182 -14.33 -15.93 -19.29
N ALA A 183 -13.43 -16.57 -18.51
CA ALA A 183 -13.81 -17.41 -17.39
C ALA A 183 -14.52 -16.58 -16.30
N THR A 184 -15.64 -17.10 -15.82
CA THR A 184 -16.46 -16.49 -14.78
C THR A 184 -16.67 -17.43 -13.60
N ASP A 185 -15.89 -18.50 -13.51
CA ASP A 185 -15.95 -19.45 -12.40
C ASP A 185 -15.38 -18.78 -11.15
N LEU A 186 -16.06 -18.97 -10.04
CA LEU A 186 -15.71 -18.44 -8.73
C LEU A 186 -15.39 -19.61 -7.83
N ASP A 187 -14.18 -19.64 -7.29
CA ASP A 187 -13.78 -20.59 -6.26
C ASP A 187 -14.38 -20.20 -4.89
N GLU A 188 -14.65 -18.92 -4.69
CA GLU A 188 -15.24 -18.35 -3.48
C GLU A 188 -16.36 -17.36 -3.83
N ASP A 189 -17.52 -17.52 -3.18
CA ASP A 189 -18.64 -16.59 -3.22
C ASP A 189 -19.16 -16.40 -1.79
N VAL A 190 -19.66 -15.20 -1.49
CA VAL A 190 -20.30 -14.90 -0.19
C VAL A 190 -21.39 -15.91 0.16
N SER A 191 -22.09 -16.46 -0.82
CA SER A 191 -23.09 -17.54 -0.63
C SER A 191 -22.50 -18.84 -0.07
N GLY A 192 -21.20 -19.07 -0.27
CA GLY A 192 -20.46 -20.22 0.29
C GLY A 192 -19.91 -20.00 1.69
N ILE A 193 -20.01 -18.78 2.23
CA ILE A 193 -19.48 -18.43 3.56
C ILE A 193 -20.48 -18.86 4.64
N HIS A 194 -20.01 -19.62 5.61
CA HIS A 194 -20.84 -20.18 6.70
C HIS A 194 -20.45 -19.65 8.10
N TYR A 195 -19.64 -18.62 8.21
CA TYR A 195 -19.32 -17.97 9.46
C TYR A 195 -20.18 -16.71 9.68
N SER A 196 -20.34 -16.32 10.95
CA SER A 196 -21.13 -15.16 11.32
C SER A 196 -20.40 -13.83 11.08
N LEU A 197 -21.13 -12.70 11.02
CA LEU A 197 -20.54 -11.37 11.00
C LEU A 197 -19.60 -11.12 12.19
N ALA A 198 -19.93 -11.65 13.37
CA ALA A 198 -19.07 -11.54 14.54
C ALA A 198 -17.70 -12.20 14.29
N GLN A 199 -17.70 -13.44 13.75
CA GLN A 199 -16.46 -14.14 13.39
C GLN A 199 -15.67 -13.41 12.29
N TYR A 200 -16.35 -12.83 11.30
CA TYR A 200 -15.70 -12.00 10.29
C TYR A 200 -14.95 -10.82 10.91
N TYR A 201 -15.57 -10.13 11.86
CA TYR A 201 -14.94 -8.96 12.50
C TYR A 201 -13.95 -9.30 13.60
N GLU A 202 -13.90 -10.52 14.11
CA GLU A 202 -12.85 -10.97 15.05
C GLU A 202 -11.44 -10.84 14.43
N THR A 203 -11.31 -11.00 13.12
CA THR A 203 -10.04 -10.86 12.40
C THR A 203 -9.51 -9.43 12.39
N TYR A 204 -10.38 -8.45 12.61
CA TYR A 204 -10.03 -7.02 12.65
C TYR A 204 -9.79 -6.49 14.07
N SER A 205 -9.67 -7.36 15.06
CA SER A 205 -9.33 -6.94 16.42
C SER A 205 -7.96 -6.26 16.44
N PRO A 206 -7.83 -5.09 17.08
CA PRO A 206 -6.57 -4.35 17.08
C PRO A 206 -5.49 -5.17 17.77
N ASP A 207 -4.49 -5.60 17.00
CA ASP A 207 -3.26 -6.15 17.55
C ASP A 207 -2.55 -5.10 18.39
N SER A 208 -2.21 -5.52 19.59
CA SER A 208 -1.33 -5.00 20.62
C SER A 208 -0.85 -3.53 20.54
N GLU A 209 -0.95 -2.88 21.67
CA GLU A 209 -0.36 -1.59 22.06
C GLU A 209 1.18 -1.51 21.88
N ALA A 210 1.81 -2.47 21.21
CA ALA A 210 3.24 -2.57 21.05
C ALA A 210 3.77 -1.51 20.05
N GLY A 211 4.52 -0.56 20.56
CA GLY A 211 5.34 0.36 19.77
C GLY A 211 5.04 1.85 19.90
N ALA A 212 3.96 2.24 20.58
CA ALA A 212 3.62 3.66 20.80
C ALA A 212 3.91 4.16 22.25
N ALA A 213 4.68 3.43 23.03
CA ALA A 213 5.12 3.88 24.34
C ALA A 213 6.05 5.09 24.22
N GLY A 214 5.88 6.10 25.10
CA GLY A 214 6.77 7.26 25.13
C GLY A 214 6.19 8.56 24.55
N LEU A 215 4.93 8.57 24.07
CA LEU A 215 4.27 9.74 23.46
C LEU A 215 3.73 10.78 24.46
N ASP A 216 3.91 10.57 25.76
CA ASP A 216 3.39 11.47 26.78
C ASP A 216 4.01 12.88 26.69
N GLY A 217 5.29 12.97 26.34
CA GLY A 217 5.99 14.23 26.13
C GLY A 217 5.42 14.99 24.93
N ASP A 218 5.16 14.29 23.82
CA ASP A 218 4.61 14.90 22.60
C ASP A 218 3.17 15.40 22.82
N LEU A 219 2.34 14.61 23.55
CA LEU A 219 1.00 15.06 23.92
C LEU A 219 1.03 16.31 24.82
N ARG A 220 1.96 16.37 25.77
CA ARG A 220 2.13 17.56 26.62
C ARG A 220 2.59 18.76 25.80
N ALA A 221 3.54 18.57 24.90
CA ALA A 221 4.01 19.63 24.02
C ALA A 221 2.90 20.24 23.15
N ILE A 222 1.91 19.41 22.74
CA ILE A 222 0.75 19.92 22.00
C ILE A 222 -0.23 20.65 22.92
N PHE A 223 -0.67 19.98 23.99
CA PHE A 223 -1.85 20.43 24.74
C PHE A 223 -1.51 21.39 25.89
N ASP A 224 -0.26 21.43 26.38
CA ASP A 224 0.12 22.41 27.39
C ASP A 224 0.14 23.84 26.82
N ASP A 225 0.52 23.98 25.54
CA ASP A 225 0.49 25.27 24.82
C ASP A 225 -0.94 25.72 24.43
N LEU A 226 -1.90 24.80 24.38
CA LEU A 226 -3.27 25.05 23.92
C LEU A 226 -4.29 25.14 25.07
N LYS A 227 -3.85 25.09 26.32
CA LYS A 227 -4.74 25.22 27.50
C LYS A 227 -5.25 26.63 27.72
N GLU A 228 -4.45 27.61 27.39
CA GLU A 228 -4.70 29.02 27.62
C GLU A 228 -4.64 29.75 26.27
N VAL A 229 -5.60 30.64 26.06
CA VAL A 229 -5.52 31.61 24.95
C VAL A 229 -5.06 32.92 25.58
N ASP A 230 -4.04 33.55 24.99
CA ASP A 230 -3.29 34.69 25.56
C ASP A 230 -4.10 36.02 25.56
N ASP A 231 -5.38 35.95 25.97
CA ASP A 231 -6.28 37.12 26.08
C ASP A 231 -6.69 37.47 27.53
N GLY A 232 -6.21 36.70 28.52
CA GLY A 232 -6.45 36.94 29.94
C GLY A 232 -7.88 36.59 30.40
N SER A 233 -8.70 35.91 29.60
CA SER A 233 -10.04 35.46 29.95
C SER A 233 -10.05 34.00 30.40
N ALA A 234 -11.09 33.61 31.17
CA ALA A 234 -11.32 32.21 31.50
C ALA A 234 -11.97 31.50 30.30
N HIS A 235 -11.26 30.54 29.73
CA HIS A 235 -11.74 29.79 28.57
C HIS A 235 -12.41 28.48 28.98
N GLU A 236 -13.42 28.07 28.20
CA GLU A 236 -14.00 26.73 28.29
C GLU A 236 -12.97 25.73 27.77
N THR A 237 -12.48 24.86 28.65
CA THR A 237 -11.56 23.78 28.26
C THR A 237 -12.31 22.52 27.89
N ARG A 238 -11.77 21.75 26.93
CA ARG A 238 -12.31 20.46 26.48
C ARG A 238 -11.28 19.34 26.59
N PRO A 239 -11.71 18.07 26.83
CA PRO A 239 -10.79 16.95 26.92
C PRO A 239 -10.11 16.66 25.56
N ALA A 240 -8.80 16.61 25.53
CA ALA A 240 -8.01 16.26 24.35
C ALA A 240 -8.32 14.84 23.81
N ALA A 241 -8.62 13.90 24.73
CA ALA A 241 -8.99 12.53 24.35
C ALA A 241 -10.27 12.48 23.51
N GLU A 242 -11.25 13.34 23.77
CA GLU A 242 -12.48 13.42 22.99
C GLU A 242 -12.23 13.99 21.60
N LEU A 243 -11.37 14.99 21.47
CA LEU A 243 -10.93 15.53 20.19
C LEU A 243 -10.32 14.42 19.32
N ILE A 244 -9.35 13.69 19.87
CA ILE A 244 -8.62 12.64 19.16
C ILE A 244 -9.58 11.54 18.70
N ARG A 245 -10.51 11.09 19.57
CA ARG A 245 -11.50 10.06 19.22
C ARG A 245 -12.49 10.55 18.14
N ARG A 246 -12.92 11.80 18.22
CA ARG A 246 -13.84 12.40 17.24
C ARG A 246 -13.24 12.43 15.83
N HIS A 247 -11.94 12.66 15.74
CA HIS A 247 -11.23 12.76 14.47
C HIS A 247 -10.58 11.45 14.00
N GLU A 248 -10.76 10.32 14.73
CA GLU A 248 -10.13 9.02 14.43
C GLU A 248 -10.28 8.64 12.95
N ARG A 249 -11.52 8.64 12.41
CA ARG A 249 -11.78 8.25 11.01
C ARG A 249 -11.09 9.16 10.00
N GLN A 250 -11.12 10.46 10.26
CA GLN A 250 -10.51 11.45 9.37
C GLN A 250 -8.97 11.34 9.38
N LEU A 251 -8.38 11.13 10.56
CA LEU A 251 -6.95 10.89 10.72
C LEU A 251 -6.52 9.63 9.95
N MET A 252 -7.23 8.51 10.15
CA MET A 252 -6.94 7.26 9.45
C MET A 252 -6.94 7.46 7.92
N ALA A 253 -8.01 8.03 7.37
CA ALA A 253 -8.14 8.21 5.93
C ALA A 253 -7.07 9.14 5.34
N ASN A 254 -6.76 10.25 6.01
CA ASN A 254 -5.77 11.21 5.51
C ASN A 254 -4.34 10.70 5.67
N VAL A 255 -4.02 10.08 6.79
CA VAL A 255 -2.69 9.50 7.02
C VAL A 255 -2.42 8.40 6.01
N PHE A 256 -3.33 7.45 5.84
CA PHE A 256 -3.20 6.40 4.82
C PHE A 256 -3.00 6.97 3.41
N ARG A 257 -3.84 7.92 3.03
CA ARG A 257 -3.77 8.58 1.71
C ARG A 257 -2.40 9.12 1.37
N TRP A 258 -1.71 9.69 2.33
CA TRP A 258 -0.46 10.42 2.07
C TRP A 258 0.80 9.66 2.44
N THR A 259 0.73 8.75 3.40
CA THR A 259 1.89 8.01 3.92
C THR A 259 1.93 6.56 3.46
N GLY A 260 0.77 5.94 3.20
CA GLY A 260 0.65 4.49 3.01
C GLY A 260 0.69 3.69 4.31
N HIS A 261 0.60 4.37 5.46
CA HIS A 261 0.50 3.71 6.77
C HIS A 261 -0.89 3.10 6.91
N PHE A 262 -0.97 1.78 7.08
CA PHE A 262 -2.23 1.04 7.07
C PHE A 262 -3.25 1.58 8.06
N PRO A 263 -4.54 1.64 7.68
CA PRO A 263 -5.61 2.20 8.52
C PRO A 263 -5.70 1.56 9.90
N GLU A 264 -5.54 0.25 10.02
CA GLU A 264 -5.60 -0.49 11.26
C GLU A 264 -4.47 -0.06 12.22
N LYS A 265 -3.26 0.09 11.69
CA LYS A 265 -2.10 0.56 12.46
C LYS A 265 -2.26 2.03 12.87
N THR A 266 -2.82 2.86 11.97
CA THR A 266 -3.15 4.26 12.30
C THR A 266 -4.22 4.32 13.40
N ARG A 267 -5.24 3.47 13.32
CA ARG A 267 -6.30 3.37 14.33
C ARG A 267 -5.74 3.01 15.69
N SER A 268 -4.87 2.00 15.76
CA SER A 268 -4.21 1.58 16.99
C SER A 268 -3.41 2.75 17.60
N LEU A 269 -2.62 3.46 16.79
CA LEU A 269 -1.86 4.64 17.21
C LEU A 269 -2.77 5.75 17.75
N VAL A 270 -3.82 6.12 17.02
CA VAL A 270 -4.76 7.19 17.42
C VAL A 270 -5.48 6.85 18.71
N ARG A 271 -5.93 5.60 18.88
CA ARG A 271 -6.56 5.12 20.11
C ARG A 271 -5.61 5.11 21.30
N HIS A 272 -4.35 4.73 21.07
CA HIS A 272 -3.32 4.83 22.11
C HIS A 272 -3.11 6.28 22.53
N LEU A 273 -2.97 7.23 21.59
CA LEU A 273 -2.87 8.65 21.91
C LEU A 273 -4.06 9.17 22.71
N ALA A 274 -5.30 8.80 22.31
CA ALA A 274 -6.49 9.19 23.03
C ALA A 274 -6.51 8.66 24.47
N LYS A 275 -6.12 7.38 24.68
CA LYS A 275 -6.00 6.76 26.01
C LYS A 275 -4.94 7.46 26.86
N ARG A 276 -3.78 7.81 26.27
CA ARG A 276 -2.72 8.54 26.99
C ARG A 276 -3.15 9.94 27.35
N ALA A 277 -3.77 10.68 26.43
CA ALA A 277 -4.31 12.01 26.69
C ALA A 277 -5.34 12.02 27.83
N GLU A 278 -6.17 10.97 27.93
CA GLU A 278 -7.13 10.78 29.03
C GLU A 278 -6.42 10.54 30.36
N VAL A 279 -5.44 9.64 30.39
CA VAL A 279 -4.64 9.35 31.62
C VAL A 279 -3.88 10.59 32.08
N LEU A 280 -3.34 11.39 31.15
CA LEU A 280 -2.62 12.62 31.43
C LEU A 280 -3.57 13.81 31.75
N LYS A 281 -4.90 13.60 31.61
CA LYS A 281 -5.93 14.63 31.79
C LYS A 281 -5.65 15.87 30.91
N GLN A 282 -5.18 15.67 29.68
CA GLN A 282 -4.89 16.76 28.76
C GLN A 282 -6.19 17.44 28.29
N VAL A 283 -6.16 18.76 28.29
CA VAL A 283 -7.26 19.62 27.86
C VAL A 283 -6.75 20.68 26.90
N TYR A 284 -7.64 21.28 26.11
CA TYR A 284 -7.37 22.43 25.26
C TYR A 284 -8.46 23.47 25.39
N ALA A 285 -8.15 24.74 25.14
CA ALA A 285 -9.15 25.81 25.08
C ALA A 285 -10.05 25.57 23.86
N ARG A 286 -11.36 25.76 24.02
CA ARG A 286 -12.35 25.53 22.93
C ARG A 286 -11.99 26.28 21.65
N GLU A 287 -11.49 27.49 21.80
CA GLU A 287 -11.10 28.40 20.72
C GLU A 287 -9.87 27.87 19.93
N ALA A 288 -9.05 27.02 20.56
CA ALA A 288 -7.88 26.39 19.97
C ALA A 288 -8.17 25.00 19.36
N GLU A 289 -9.46 24.63 19.14
CA GLU A 289 -9.83 23.31 18.62
C GLU A 289 -9.19 23.03 17.25
N ASP A 290 -9.24 23.98 16.33
CA ASP A 290 -8.68 23.83 14.99
C ASP A 290 -7.14 23.65 15.03
N GLU A 291 -6.45 24.39 15.90
CA GLU A 291 -5.02 24.27 16.12
C GLU A 291 -4.64 22.92 16.71
N ALA A 292 -5.42 22.44 17.68
CA ALA A 292 -5.24 21.12 18.28
C ALA A 292 -5.42 20.00 17.25
N VAL A 293 -6.41 20.11 16.35
CA VAL A 293 -6.61 19.15 15.24
C VAL A 293 -5.40 19.13 14.32
N VAL A 294 -4.88 20.29 13.93
CA VAL A 294 -3.69 20.41 13.07
C VAL A 294 -2.47 19.80 13.76
N ALA A 295 -2.24 20.10 15.03
CA ALA A 295 -1.10 19.58 15.79
C ALA A 295 -1.15 18.06 15.94
N VAL A 296 -2.30 17.48 16.32
CA VAL A 296 -2.50 16.02 16.41
C VAL A 296 -2.33 15.36 15.05
N THR A 297 -2.88 15.94 13.98
CA THR A 297 -2.74 15.41 12.62
C THR A 297 -1.27 15.37 12.21
N THR A 298 -0.52 16.43 12.52
CA THR A 298 0.91 16.54 12.22
C THR A 298 1.70 15.46 12.97
N LEU A 299 1.45 15.28 14.26
CA LEU A 299 2.09 14.25 15.08
C LEU A 299 1.82 12.84 14.52
N VAL A 300 0.55 12.50 14.31
CA VAL A 300 0.17 11.17 13.79
C VAL A 300 0.78 10.93 12.41
N THR A 301 0.79 11.95 11.54
CA THR A 301 1.40 11.82 10.20
C THR A 301 2.92 11.62 10.28
N SER A 302 3.60 12.33 11.17
CA SER A 302 5.04 12.21 11.36
C SER A 302 5.44 10.82 11.88
N LEU A 303 4.68 10.30 12.86
CA LEU A 303 4.87 8.95 13.40
C LEU A 303 4.59 7.88 12.32
N ALA A 304 3.51 8.04 11.56
CA ALA A 304 3.17 7.14 10.46
C ALA A 304 4.27 7.13 9.39
N MET A 305 4.84 8.27 9.01
CA MET A 305 5.96 8.36 8.09
C MET A 305 7.22 7.66 8.63
N ASN A 306 7.54 7.83 9.91
CA ASN A 306 8.63 7.09 10.52
C ASN A 306 8.42 5.58 10.42
N PHE A 307 7.20 5.12 10.74
CA PHE A 307 6.86 3.71 10.65
C PHE A 307 6.98 3.17 9.22
N VAL A 308 6.45 3.87 8.24
CA VAL A 308 6.53 3.47 6.82
C VAL A 308 7.99 3.37 6.35
N HIS A 309 8.83 4.33 6.72
CA HIS A 309 10.22 4.34 6.27
C HIS A 309 11.13 3.38 7.05
N ARG A 310 10.91 3.21 8.35
CA ARG A 310 11.84 2.54 9.27
C ARG A 310 11.28 1.25 9.90
N GLY A 311 9.95 1.06 9.85
CA GLY A 311 9.27 -0.06 10.49
C GLY A 311 9.00 0.14 12.00
N ALA A 312 9.29 1.32 12.52
CA ALA A 312 9.04 1.71 13.91
C ALA A 312 8.60 3.16 14.00
N TYR A 313 7.75 3.51 14.98
CA TYR A 313 7.33 4.90 15.23
C TYR A 313 8.48 5.76 15.72
N PHE A 314 9.39 5.16 16.51
CA PHE A 314 10.59 5.82 17.05
C PHE A 314 11.83 5.20 16.44
N PRO A 315 12.82 5.98 16.03
CA PRO A 315 14.11 5.44 15.65
C PRO A 315 14.76 4.87 16.93
N GLU A 316 15.18 3.61 16.87
CA GLU A 316 16.15 3.12 17.86
C GLU A 316 17.39 4.00 17.79
N ALA A 317 17.90 4.39 18.95
CA ALA A 317 19.19 5.06 19.00
C ALA A 317 20.21 4.18 18.24
N PRO A 318 21.04 4.74 17.34
CA PRO A 318 22.10 3.94 16.74
C PRO A 318 22.88 3.30 17.89
N PRO A 319 23.26 2.00 17.78
CA PRO A 319 24.08 1.37 18.79
C PRO A 319 25.24 2.32 19.08
N PRO A 320 25.64 2.49 20.36
CA PRO A 320 26.80 3.34 20.68
C PRO A 320 27.91 2.94 19.71
N ALA A 321 28.50 3.92 19.03
CA ALA A 321 29.56 3.66 18.08
C ALA A 321 30.54 2.75 18.82
N ALA A 322 30.69 1.51 18.32
CA ALA A 322 31.65 0.57 18.89
C ALA A 322 32.93 1.40 19.00
N GLU A 323 33.42 1.56 20.24
CA GLU A 323 34.68 2.23 20.51
C GLU A 323 35.64 1.79 19.40
N ALA A 324 36.13 2.73 18.63
CA ALA A 324 36.89 2.45 17.43
C ALA A 324 37.94 1.40 17.80
N ALA A 325 37.75 0.19 17.33
CA ALA A 325 38.71 -0.90 17.58
C ALA A 325 40.09 -0.33 17.24
N GLU A 326 40.98 -0.35 18.20
CA GLU A 326 42.36 0.10 17.96
C GLU A 326 42.83 -0.47 16.62
N PRO A 327 43.39 0.35 15.74
CA PRO A 327 43.84 -0.13 14.45
C PRO A 327 44.76 -1.33 14.68
N PRO A 328 44.61 -2.43 13.94
CA PRO A 328 45.43 -3.60 14.11
C PRO A 328 46.92 -3.19 14.10
N PRO A 329 47.75 -3.77 14.96
CA PRO A 329 49.17 -3.44 15.01
C PRO A 329 49.76 -3.56 13.61
N LYS A 330 50.48 -2.51 13.19
CA LYS A 330 51.12 -2.48 11.85
C LYS A 330 51.88 -3.79 11.65
N ALA A 331 51.50 -4.52 10.61
CA ALA A 331 52.22 -5.72 10.20
C ALA A 331 53.68 -5.36 10.02
N VAL A 332 54.56 -6.06 10.76
CA VAL A 332 55.98 -5.96 10.59
C VAL A 332 56.29 -6.51 9.20
N GLU A 333 56.80 -5.71 8.31
CA GLU A 333 57.20 -6.15 6.98
C GLU A 333 58.24 -7.25 7.14
N PRO A 334 58.10 -8.43 6.51
CA PRO A 334 59.12 -9.47 6.54
C PRO A 334 60.34 -8.96 5.75
N ARG A 335 61.49 -9.00 6.40
CA ARG A 335 62.79 -8.77 5.76
C ARG A 335 62.90 -9.74 4.60
N ILE A 336 63.03 -9.23 3.40
CA ILE A 336 63.33 -10.01 2.20
C ILE A 336 64.82 -10.40 2.30
N GLU A 337 65.10 -11.66 2.64
CA GLU A 337 66.41 -12.26 2.40
C GLU A 337 66.39 -12.76 0.95
N THR A 338 67.34 -12.30 0.17
CA THR A 338 67.59 -12.74 -1.19
C THR A 338 68.16 -14.17 -1.17
N PRO A 339 67.54 -15.17 -1.86
CA PRO A 339 68.17 -16.49 -1.98
C PRO A 339 69.17 -16.47 -3.12
N GLU A 340 70.34 -17.06 -2.80
CA GLU A 340 71.40 -17.48 -3.78
C GLU A 340 70.78 -18.46 -4.80
N GLU A 341 71.25 -18.32 -6.02
CA GLU A 341 70.95 -19.21 -7.16
C GLU A 341 71.41 -20.64 -6.87
N SER A 342 70.47 -21.60 -6.86
CA SER A 342 70.78 -23.00 -7.09
C SER A 342 69.93 -23.57 -8.22
N ASN A 343 70.62 -23.96 -9.24
CA ASN A 343 70.19 -24.50 -10.51
C ASN A 343 69.78 -25.96 -10.31
N GLU A 344 68.50 -26.31 -10.30
CA GLU A 344 68.03 -27.70 -10.42
C GLU A 344 66.84 -27.85 -11.32
N ALA A 345 66.90 -28.85 -12.20
CA ALA A 345 66.02 -29.05 -13.34
C ALA A 345 64.65 -29.57 -12.95
N LEU A 346 63.60 -29.08 -13.68
CA LEU A 346 62.20 -29.48 -13.56
C LEU A 346 61.92 -30.88 -14.18
N PRO A 347 61.13 -31.74 -13.53
CA PRO A 347 60.49 -32.89 -14.15
C PRO A 347 59.18 -32.56 -14.92
N PRO A 348 58.73 -33.40 -15.86
CA PRO A 348 57.66 -33.08 -16.81
C PRO A 348 56.29 -33.21 -16.20
N ALA A 349 55.37 -32.38 -16.77
CA ALA A 349 53.99 -32.22 -16.39
C ALA A 349 53.12 -33.47 -16.58
N GLU A 350 52.40 -33.86 -15.53
CA GLU A 350 51.29 -34.82 -15.61
C GLU A 350 49.96 -34.14 -15.95
N SER A 351 49.18 -34.80 -16.80
CA SER A 351 47.91 -34.36 -17.37
C SER A 351 46.76 -34.34 -16.35
N ARG A 352 46.01 -33.24 -16.30
CA ARG A 352 44.74 -33.15 -15.58
C ARG A 352 43.57 -33.77 -16.35
N PRO A 353 42.59 -34.41 -15.67
CA PRO A 353 41.36 -34.93 -16.30
C PRO A 353 40.35 -33.82 -16.59
N PRO A 354 39.38 -34.05 -17.52
CA PRO A 354 38.48 -33.03 -18.01
C PRO A 354 37.31 -32.72 -17.06
N ASN A 355 36.85 -31.51 -17.18
CA ASN A 355 35.90 -30.78 -16.35
C ASN A 355 34.43 -31.26 -16.58
N GLU A 356 33.71 -31.53 -15.49
CA GLU A 356 32.31 -32.02 -15.41
C GLU A 356 31.23 -31.08 -15.95
N ARG A 357 31.54 -30.13 -16.81
CA ARG A 357 30.51 -29.17 -17.35
C ARG A 357 29.91 -29.55 -18.70
N GLU A 358 30.29 -30.65 -19.31
CA GLU A 358 29.75 -31.05 -20.62
C GLU A 358 28.68 -32.15 -20.60
N GLU A 359 28.42 -32.82 -19.49
CA GLU A 359 27.41 -33.89 -19.45
C GLU A 359 25.96 -33.43 -19.21
N LEU A 360 25.72 -32.19 -18.81
CA LEU A 360 24.37 -31.69 -18.54
C LEU A 360 23.63 -31.13 -19.79
N LYS A 361 24.24 -31.14 -20.97
CA LYS A 361 23.63 -30.67 -22.21
C LYS A 361 23.08 -31.77 -23.14
N ARG A 362 23.14 -33.04 -22.76
CA ARG A 362 22.66 -34.17 -23.61
C ARG A 362 21.41 -34.88 -23.12
N ALA A 363 20.76 -34.43 -22.03
CA ALA A 363 19.55 -35.07 -21.49
C ALA A 363 18.25 -34.21 -21.69
N SER A 364 18.22 -33.35 -22.68
CA SER A 364 17.00 -32.65 -23.06
C SER A 364 16.98 -32.48 -24.58
N ARG A 365 16.65 -33.56 -25.26
CA ARG A 365 16.04 -33.59 -26.57
C ARG A 365 14.93 -34.61 -26.59
#